data_bb8f20b7993a734768d0b8370e2be76f
#
_entry.id   bb8f20b7993a734768d0b8370e2be76f
#
_cell.length_a   1.000
_cell.length_b   1.000
_cell.length_c   1.000
_cell.angle_alpha   90.00
_cell.angle_beta   90.00
_cell.angle_gamma   90.00
#
_symmetry.space_group_name_H-M   'P 1'
#
loop_
_entity.id
_entity.type
_entity.pdbx_description
1 polymer ?
#
loop_
_entity_poly.entity_id
_entity_poly.type
_entity_poly.pdbx_seq_one_letter_code
_entity_poly.pdbx_strand_id
1 'polypeptide(L)'
;EYKLYLVDGADKAAFDAADIPVAGSFEELCKEVDIMLDSSPAGIGSKNKEKYYEKYGVKAIFQGGEKNSVADVFFHGYANFEQGVNKNYLKLTSCNTTGLIRTVDCLDREIGIDRVAITIIRRVADPGDYHRGLTNALQMEKAPTHQAVDLMTIMPHVNATGILVHTPVTHGHIIT
;
A
#
# COMPACT_ATOMS: atom_id res chain seq x y z
N GLU A 1 -19.39 -16.10 -8.90
CA GLU A 1 -20.08 -15.43 -7.78
C GLU A 1 -19.07 -15.21 -6.64
N TYR A 2 -18.99 -13.99 -6.10
CA TYR A 2 -18.04 -13.68 -5.01
C TYR A 2 -18.69 -14.05 -3.69
N LYS A 3 -17.92 -14.73 -2.82
CA LYS A 3 -18.34 -15.02 -1.45
C LYS A 3 -17.93 -13.84 -0.54
N LEU A 4 -18.85 -13.40 0.32
CA LEU A 4 -18.60 -12.38 1.31
C LEU A 4 -18.34 -13.02 2.67
N TYR A 5 -17.25 -12.61 3.33
CA TYR A 5 -16.91 -13.01 4.70
C TYR A 5 -16.87 -11.78 5.60
N LEU A 6 -17.40 -11.89 6.80
CA LEU A 6 -17.47 -10.78 7.74
C LEU A 6 -16.24 -10.70 8.63
N VAL A 7 -15.72 -9.49 8.79
CA VAL A 7 -14.71 -9.19 9.80
C VAL A 7 -15.33 -9.17 11.20
N ASP A 8 -14.50 -9.29 12.22
CA ASP A 8 -14.95 -9.24 13.63
C ASP A 8 -15.71 -7.94 13.92
N GLY A 9 -16.84 -8.09 14.58
CA GLY A 9 -17.71 -6.98 14.96
C GLY A 9 -18.60 -6.43 13.84
N ALA A 10 -18.58 -7.03 12.64
CA ALA A 10 -19.51 -6.66 11.57
C ALA A 10 -20.95 -7.09 11.94
N ASP A 11 -21.91 -6.22 11.64
CA ASP A 11 -23.33 -6.48 11.89
C ASP A 11 -23.92 -7.38 10.78
N LYS A 12 -23.98 -8.68 11.04
CA LYS A 12 -24.56 -9.64 10.11
C LYS A 12 -26.04 -9.32 9.79
N ALA A 13 -26.80 -8.79 10.75
CA ALA A 13 -28.20 -8.49 10.52
C ALA A 13 -28.41 -7.38 9.48
N ALA A 14 -27.47 -6.43 9.36
CA ALA A 14 -27.50 -5.41 8.33
C ALA A 14 -27.31 -6.02 6.93
N PHE A 15 -26.48 -7.03 6.78
CA PHE A 15 -26.28 -7.74 5.50
C PHE A 15 -27.52 -8.60 5.15
N ASP A 16 -28.07 -9.29 6.12
CA ASP A 16 -29.28 -10.09 5.95
C ASP A 16 -30.49 -9.19 5.54
N ALA A 17 -30.62 -8.01 6.16
CA ALA A 17 -31.65 -7.03 5.81
C ALA A 17 -31.48 -6.43 4.40
N ALA A 18 -30.26 -6.41 3.88
CA ALA A 18 -29.94 -5.95 2.52
C ALA A 18 -29.95 -7.08 1.48
N ASP A 19 -30.36 -8.28 1.85
CA ASP A 19 -30.35 -9.49 1.01
C ASP A 19 -28.96 -9.81 0.43
N ILE A 20 -27.92 -9.57 1.24
CA ILE A 20 -26.53 -9.86 0.87
C ILE A 20 -26.08 -11.16 1.58
N PRO A 21 -25.87 -12.26 0.84
CA PRO A 21 -25.50 -13.54 1.45
C PRO A 21 -24.10 -13.49 2.04
N VAL A 22 -23.98 -13.92 3.29
CA VAL A 22 -22.71 -14.02 4.01
C VAL A 22 -22.27 -15.49 4.05
N ALA A 23 -21.08 -15.76 3.53
CA ALA A 23 -20.51 -17.11 3.46
C ALA A 23 -19.88 -17.57 4.78
N GLY A 24 -19.40 -16.64 5.59
CA GLY A 24 -18.76 -16.96 6.88
C GLY A 24 -18.05 -15.77 7.52
N SER A 25 -17.24 -16.07 8.50
CA SER A 25 -16.36 -15.12 9.19
C SER A 25 -15.00 -14.98 8.49
N PHE A 26 -14.27 -13.91 8.78
CA PHE A 26 -12.91 -13.70 8.29
C PHE A 26 -11.95 -14.82 8.75
N GLU A 27 -12.17 -15.35 9.95
CA GLU A 27 -11.39 -16.49 10.46
C GLU A 27 -11.62 -17.77 9.63
N GLU A 28 -12.85 -18.01 9.19
CA GLU A 28 -13.16 -19.15 8.31
C GLU A 28 -12.52 -18.96 6.94
N LEU A 29 -12.57 -17.75 6.38
CA LEU A 29 -11.84 -17.44 5.14
C LEU A 29 -10.34 -17.75 5.25
N CYS A 30 -9.70 -17.36 6.36
CA CYS A 30 -8.27 -17.62 6.58
C CYS A 30 -7.92 -19.11 6.67
N LYS A 31 -8.88 -19.99 6.93
CA LYS A 31 -8.68 -21.46 6.92
C LYS A 31 -8.82 -22.07 5.52
N GLU A 32 -9.41 -21.34 4.58
CA GLU A 32 -9.71 -21.80 3.23
C GLU A 32 -8.72 -21.30 2.17
N VAL A 33 -7.90 -20.28 2.49
CA VAL A 33 -7.05 -19.61 1.51
C VAL A 33 -5.55 -19.79 1.81
N ASP A 34 -4.75 -19.85 0.77
CA ASP A 34 -3.28 -19.92 0.88
C ASP A 34 -2.65 -18.52 0.98
N ILE A 35 -3.27 -17.53 0.32
CA ILE A 35 -2.75 -16.16 0.21
C ILE A 35 -3.87 -15.15 0.41
N MET A 36 -3.61 -14.13 1.23
CA MET A 36 -4.49 -12.99 1.46
C MET A 36 -3.94 -11.73 0.79
N LEU A 37 -4.77 -11.03 0.02
CA LEU A 37 -4.50 -9.66 -0.41
C LEU A 37 -5.12 -8.71 0.61
N ASP A 38 -4.28 -8.16 1.49
CA ASP A 38 -4.75 -7.29 2.58
C ASP A 38 -4.69 -5.82 2.16
N SER A 39 -5.86 -5.25 1.89
CA SER A 39 -6.05 -3.82 1.58
C SER A 39 -6.68 -3.06 2.75
N SER A 40 -6.61 -3.59 3.95
CA SER A 40 -7.17 -2.98 5.16
C SER A 40 -6.55 -1.60 5.44
N PRO A 41 -7.27 -0.74 6.19
CA PRO A 41 -6.70 0.51 6.70
C PRO A 41 -5.44 0.28 7.53
N ALA A 42 -4.60 1.34 7.63
CA ALA A 42 -3.35 1.30 8.37
C ALA A 42 -3.51 0.74 9.81
N GLY A 43 -2.64 -0.19 10.17
CA GLY A 43 -2.63 -0.86 11.48
C GLY A 43 -3.66 -1.99 11.65
N ILE A 44 -4.51 -2.25 10.65
CA ILE A 44 -5.42 -3.40 10.66
C ILE A 44 -4.72 -4.63 10.08
N GLY A 45 -3.99 -4.48 8.97
CA GLY A 45 -3.25 -5.58 8.35
C GLY A 45 -2.23 -6.21 9.30
N SER A 46 -1.53 -5.41 10.12
CA SER A 46 -0.61 -5.94 11.16
C SER A 46 -1.36 -6.76 12.21
N LYS A 47 -2.54 -6.31 12.65
CA LYS A 47 -3.39 -7.07 13.58
C LYS A 47 -3.92 -8.35 12.95
N ASN A 48 -4.32 -8.30 11.67
CA ASN A 48 -4.77 -9.48 10.93
C ASN A 48 -3.64 -10.50 10.81
N LYS A 49 -2.41 -10.04 10.56
CA LYS A 49 -1.23 -10.90 10.50
C LYS A 49 -1.06 -11.68 11.81
N GLU A 50 -0.97 -10.98 12.93
CA GLU A 50 -0.78 -11.57 14.25
C GLU A 50 -1.93 -12.52 14.66
N LYS A 51 -3.17 -12.09 14.41
CA LYS A 51 -4.35 -12.81 14.87
C LYS A 51 -4.71 -14.01 13.98
N TYR A 52 -4.51 -13.90 12.68
CA TYR A 52 -5.02 -14.87 11.72
C TYR A 52 -3.94 -15.47 10.82
N TYR A 53 -3.13 -14.64 10.11
CA TYR A 53 -2.26 -15.17 9.07
C TYR A 53 -1.16 -16.07 9.63
N GLU A 54 -0.51 -15.67 10.71
CA GLU A 54 0.50 -16.51 11.38
C GLU A 54 -0.13 -17.76 11.98
N LYS A 55 -1.32 -17.64 12.55
CA LYS A 55 -2.05 -18.76 13.18
C LYS A 55 -2.45 -19.85 12.18
N TYR A 56 -2.88 -19.45 10.98
CA TYR A 56 -3.39 -20.37 9.95
C TYR A 56 -2.40 -20.64 8.82
N GLY A 57 -1.17 -20.10 8.89
CA GLY A 57 -0.14 -20.29 7.87
C GLY A 57 -0.46 -19.59 6.55
N VAL A 58 -1.31 -18.56 6.55
CA VAL A 58 -1.71 -17.80 5.37
C VAL A 58 -0.61 -16.82 4.99
N LYS A 59 -0.19 -16.84 3.75
CA LYS A 59 0.69 -15.81 3.20
C LYS A 59 -0.10 -14.52 2.97
N ALA A 60 0.56 -13.35 3.07
CA ALA A 60 -0.15 -12.10 2.82
C ALA A 60 0.65 -11.09 2.00
N ILE A 61 -0.10 -10.37 1.14
CA ILE A 61 0.39 -9.22 0.39
C ILE A 61 -0.35 -7.99 0.91
N PHE A 62 0.37 -7.13 1.65
CA PHE A 62 -0.18 -5.92 2.25
C PHE A 62 -0.14 -4.77 1.24
N GLN A 63 -1.30 -4.30 0.85
CA GLN A 63 -1.47 -3.18 -0.08
C GLN A 63 -1.90 -1.89 0.64
N GLY A 64 -2.47 -1.99 1.83
CA GLY A 64 -2.93 -0.87 2.63
C GLY A 64 -1.82 0.00 3.22
N GLY A 65 -2.18 0.94 4.10
CA GLY A 65 -1.28 1.91 4.71
C GLY A 65 -0.38 1.37 5.82
N GLU A 66 0.01 0.10 5.78
CA GLU A 66 0.88 -0.52 6.77
C GLU A 66 2.31 0.00 6.72
N LYS A 67 3.01 -0.09 7.85
CA LYS A 67 4.47 0.15 7.91
C LYS A 67 5.20 -0.96 7.16
N ASN A 68 6.38 -0.66 6.59
CA ASN A 68 7.18 -1.66 5.86
C ASN A 68 7.58 -2.85 6.75
N SER A 69 7.69 -2.64 8.07
CA SER A 69 8.01 -3.69 9.06
C SER A 69 6.92 -4.77 9.25
N VAL A 70 5.74 -4.62 8.65
CA VAL A 70 4.69 -5.65 8.71
C VAL A 70 5.08 -6.91 7.91
N ALA A 71 5.92 -6.76 6.91
CA ALA A 71 6.29 -7.79 5.96
C ALA A 71 7.77 -8.15 5.99
N ASP A 72 8.10 -9.28 5.37
CA ASP A 72 9.48 -9.74 5.20
C ASP A 72 10.23 -8.89 4.19
N VAL A 73 9.51 -8.33 3.20
CA VAL A 73 10.06 -7.53 2.12
C VAL A 73 9.12 -6.37 1.76
N PHE A 74 9.69 -5.18 1.66
CA PHE A 74 9.07 -4.05 0.97
C PHE A 74 9.29 -4.26 -0.54
N PHE A 75 8.21 -4.47 -1.29
CA PHE A 75 8.24 -5.15 -2.57
C PHE A 75 7.75 -4.27 -3.72
N HIS A 76 8.50 -4.32 -4.82
CA HIS A 76 8.11 -3.79 -6.11
C HIS A 76 8.44 -4.80 -7.22
N GLY A 77 7.42 -5.19 -8.00
CA GLY A 77 7.50 -6.33 -8.92
C GLY A 77 8.55 -6.24 -10.04
N TYR A 78 9.06 -5.05 -10.38
CA TYR A 78 10.13 -4.88 -11.37
C TYR A 78 11.51 -4.72 -10.74
N ALA A 79 11.61 -3.93 -9.67
CA ALA A 79 12.90 -3.50 -9.15
C ALA A 79 13.54 -4.51 -8.19
N ASN A 80 12.73 -5.28 -7.44
CA ASN A 80 13.26 -6.25 -6.48
C ASN A 80 12.47 -7.57 -6.40
N PHE A 81 12.00 -8.08 -7.53
CA PHE A 81 11.19 -9.29 -7.61
C PHE A 81 11.82 -10.49 -6.88
N GLU A 82 13.10 -10.74 -7.10
CA GLU A 82 13.82 -11.89 -6.52
C GLU A 82 13.85 -11.86 -5.00
N GLN A 83 13.80 -10.68 -4.38
CA GLN A 83 13.75 -10.56 -2.93
C GLN A 83 12.42 -11.04 -2.34
N GLY A 84 11.34 -11.01 -3.13
CA GLY A 84 10.01 -11.47 -2.73
C GLY A 84 9.79 -12.98 -2.90
N VAL A 85 10.65 -13.66 -3.66
CA VAL A 85 10.52 -15.10 -3.90
C VAL A 85 10.68 -15.88 -2.60
N ASN A 86 9.76 -16.81 -2.35
CA ASN A 86 9.70 -17.64 -1.14
C ASN A 86 9.48 -16.88 0.19
N LYS A 87 9.03 -15.63 0.14
CA LYS A 87 8.61 -14.90 1.34
C LYS A 87 7.14 -15.14 1.66
N ASN A 88 6.80 -15.08 2.92
CA ASN A 88 5.43 -15.26 3.37
C ASN A 88 4.65 -13.94 3.36
N TYR A 89 5.32 -12.84 3.62
CA TYR A 89 4.70 -11.53 3.77
C TYR A 89 5.39 -10.50 2.89
N LEU A 90 4.62 -9.88 1.99
CA LEU A 90 5.09 -8.81 1.13
C LEU A 90 4.33 -7.52 1.42
N LYS A 91 5.01 -6.39 1.50
CA LYS A 91 4.39 -5.07 1.57
C LYS A 91 4.60 -4.35 0.25
N LEU A 92 3.50 -4.06 -0.45
CA LEU A 92 3.57 -3.31 -1.71
C LEU A 92 3.87 -1.83 -1.48
N THR A 93 4.53 -1.24 -2.46
CA THR A 93 4.75 0.20 -2.52
C THR A 93 3.43 0.97 -2.72
N SER A 94 3.37 2.22 -2.27
CA SER A 94 2.23 3.09 -2.52
C SER A 94 2.08 3.39 -4.02
N CYS A 95 0.92 3.89 -4.44
CA CYS A 95 0.65 4.21 -5.84
C CYS A 95 1.68 5.17 -6.45
N ASN A 96 2.05 6.22 -5.72
CA ASN A 96 3.08 7.17 -6.18
C ASN A 96 4.47 6.53 -6.20
N THR A 97 4.83 5.79 -5.17
CA THR A 97 6.11 5.08 -5.10
C THR A 97 6.22 4.03 -6.21
N THR A 98 5.13 3.31 -6.51
CA THR A 98 5.09 2.34 -7.61
C THR A 98 5.36 3.02 -8.96
N GLY A 99 4.69 4.13 -9.25
CA GLY A 99 4.90 4.89 -10.50
C GLY A 99 6.31 5.44 -10.60
N LEU A 100 6.83 5.99 -9.51
CA LEU A 100 8.19 6.52 -9.42
C LEU A 100 9.24 5.44 -9.69
N ILE A 101 9.17 4.31 -8.98
CA ILE A 101 10.15 3.22 -9.11
C ILE A 101 10.10 2.63 -10.51
N ARG A 102 8.93 2.44 -11.11
CA ARG A 102 8.83 1.95 -12.50
C ARG A 102 9.57 2.84 -13.48
N THR A 103 9.48 4.16 -13.31
CA THR A 103 10.17 5.11 -14.19
C THR A 103 11.67 5.10 -13.94
N VAL A 104 12.09 5.17 -12.67
CA VAL A 104 13.51 5.20 -12.30
C VAL A 104 14.20 3.89 -12.66
N ASP A 105 13.61 2.73 -12.36
CA ASP A 105 14.17 1.41 -12.69
C ASP A 105 14.34 1.22 -14.20
N CYS A 106 13.37 1.70 -15.00
CA CYS A 106 13.47 1.64 -16.46
C CYS A 106 14.66 2.47 -16.96
N LEU A 107 14.83 3.68 -16.47
CA LEU A 107 15.95 4.56 -16.87
C LEU A 107 17.28 4.01 -16.33
N ASP A 108 17.29 3.51 -15.10
CA ASP A 108 18.48 2.97 -14.47
C ASP A 108 19.06 1.79 -15.23
N ARG A 109 18.22 0.90 -15.73
CA ARG A 109 18.62 -0.25 -16.56
C ARG A 109 19.26 0.15 -17.88
N GLU A 110 18.84 1.28 -18.46
CA GLU A 110 19.31 1.73 -19.78
C GLU A 110 20.55 2.63 -19.69
N ILE A 111 20.59 3.55 -18.74
CA ILE A 111 21.62 4.60 -18.69
C ILE A 111 22.35 4.71 -17.36
N GLY A 112 21.90 4.00 -16.34
CA GLY A 112 22.39 4.15 -14.96
C GLY A 112 21.91 5.44 -14.29
N ILE A 113 21.42 5.36 -13.05
CA ILE A 113 20.92 6.51 -12.30
C ILE A 113 21.58 6.57 -10.93
N ASP A 114 22.38 7.62 -10.68
CA ASP A 114 23.01 7.86 -9.38
C ASP A 114 22.12 8.71 -8.47
N ARG A 115 21.37 9.65 -9.05
CA ARG A 115 20.60 10.62 -8.28
C ARG A 115 19.28 10.99 -8.95
N VAL A 116 18.25 11.14 -8.10
CA VAL A 116 16.90 11.56 -8.53
C VAL A 116 16.40 12.68 -7.64
N ALA A 117 15.92 13.77 -8.26
CA ALA A 117 15.16 14.82 -7.60
C ALA A 117 13.68 14.67 -8.00
N ILE A 118 12.79 14.58 -7.02
CA ILE A 118 11.39 14.21 -7.23
C ILE A 118 10.48 15.35 -6.79
N THR A 119 9.51 15.69 -7.64
CA THR A 119 8.37 16.51 -7.18
C THR A 119 7.09 15.73 -7.39
N ILE A 120 6.32 15.54 -6.32
CA ILE A 120 5.01 14.90 -6.36
C ILE A 120 3.95 15.95 -6.08
N ILE A 121 3.04 16.12 -7.01
CA ILE A 121 1.89 17.00 -6.88
C ILE A 121 0.65 16.10 -6.82
N ARG A 122 -0.08 16.14 -5.71
CA ARG A 122 -1.23 15.28 -5.51
C ARG A 122 -2.40 16.01 -4.88
N ARG A 123 -3.59 15.43 -5.00
CA ARG A 123 -4.76 15.89 -4.25
C ARG A 123 -4.49 15.87 -2.74
N VAL A 124 -5.12 16.79 -2.02
CA VAL A 124 -4.93 16.99 -0.57
C VAL A 124 -5.39 15.78 0.24
N ALA A 125 -6.49 15.13 -0.18
CA ALA A 125 -7.04 13.96 0.49
C ALA A 125 -7.73 13.03 -0.50
N ASP A 126 -7.81 11.74 -0.18
CA ASP A 126 -8.66 10.79 -0.89
C ASP A 126 -10.13 11.08 -0.62
N PRO A 127 -11.05 10.72 -1.54
CA PRO A 127 -12.48 10.80 -1.26
C PRO A 127 -12.81 10.02 0.04
N GLY A 128 -13.44 10.68 0.99
CA GLY A 128 -13.69 10.14 2.34
C GLY A 128 -12.65 10.51 3.39
N ASP A 129 -11.47 10.95 3.00
CA ASP A 129 -10.38 11.37 3.91
C ASP A 129 -10.35 12.90 4.14
N TYR A 130 -11.49 13.56 4.05
CA TYR A 130 -11.63 15.01 4.20
C TYR A 130 -11.08 15.56 5.53
N HIS A 131 -10.90 14.71 6.52
CA HIS A 131 -10.31 15.04 7.81
C HIS A 131 -8.77 15.22 7.77
N ARG A 132 -8.10 14.84 6.68
CA ARG A 132 -6.63 14.92 6.55
C ARG A 132 -6.09 16.32 6.28
N GLY A 133 -6.95 17.30 6.10
CA GLY A 133 -6.52 18.66 5.90
C GLY A 133 -7.56 19.53 5.20
N LEU A 134 -7.21 20.79 5.01
CA LEU A 134 -8.06 21.76 4.31
C LEU A 134 -8.07 21.41 2.82
N THR A 135 -9.22 21.02 2.31
CA THR A 135 -9.40 20.63 0.90
C THR A 135 -9.18 21.77 -0.09
N ASN A 136 -9.12 23.00 0.39
CA ASN A 136 -8.89 24.21 -0.42
C ASN A 136 -7.56 24.90 -0.08
N ALA A 137 -6.55 24.14 0.36
CA ALA A 137 -5.24 24.68 0.69
C ALA A 137 -4.14 24.07 -0.18
N LEU A 138 -3.11 24.85 -0.46
CA LEU A 138 -1.85 24.39 -0.99
C LEU A 138 -0.92 24.10 0.18
N GLN A 139 -0.44 22.88 0.29
CA GLN A 139 0.43 22.43 1.37
C GLN A 139 1.66 21.71 0.81
N MET A 140 2.78 21.85 1.47
CA MET A 140 4.01 21.14 1.14
C MET A 140 4.48 20.33 2.35
N GLU A 141 4.75 19.05 2.16
CA GLU A 141 5.34 18.20 3.19
C GLU A 141 6.82 18.49 3.38
N LYS A 142 7.33 18.18 4.57
CA LYS A 142 8.75 18.27 4.89
C LYS A 142 9.56 17.32 3.98
N ALA A 143 10.61 17.86 3.38
CA ALA A 143 11.56 17.06 2.60
C ALA A 143 12.50 16.22 3.51
N PRO A 144 12.99 15.05 3.06
CA PRO A 144 12.58 14.36 1.84
C PRO A 144 11.19 13.72 2.00
N THR A 145 10.45 13.57 0.90
CA THR A 145 9.18 12.86 0.94
C THR A 145 9.40 11.38 1.26
N HIS A 146 8.39 10.73 1.83
CA HIS A 146 8.48 9.28 2.12
C HIS A 146 8.67 8.45 0.84
N GLN A 147 8.20 8.88 -0.33
CA GLN A 147 8.41 8.18 -1.60
C GLN A 147 9.89 8.18 -2.03
N ALA A 148 10.65 9.23 -1.71
CA ALA A 148 12.09 9.24 -1.94
C ALA A 148 12.79 8.23 -1.03
N VAL A 149 12.38 8.13 0.23
CA VAL A 149 12.90 7.13 1.19
C VAL A 149 12.54 5.72 0.75
N ASP A 150 11.31 5.50 0.32
CA ASP A 150 10.84 4.22 -0.20
C ASP A 150 11.62 3.77 -1.44
N LEU A 151 11.90 4.71 -2.37
CA LEU A 151 12.71 4.43 -3.55
C LEU A 151 14.11 3.96 -3.14
N MET A 152 14.78 4.69 -2.24
CA MET A 152 16.11 4.30 -1.74
C MET A 152 16.10 2.97 -0.98
N THR A 153 14.98 2.58 -0.39
CA THR A 153 14.83 1.28 0.27
C THR A 153 14.84 0.13 -0.75
N ILE A 154 14.23 0.33 -1.91
CA ILE A 154 14.13 -0.69 -2.97
C ILE A 154 15.34 -0.63 -3.91
N MET A 155 15.84 0.57 -4.21
CA MET A 155 16.98 0.83 -5.08
C MET A 155 18.08 1.58 -4.31
N PRO A 156 18.83 0.90 -3.43
CA PRO A 156 19.73 1.56 -2.48
C PRO A 156 20.97 2.25 -3.12
N HIS A 157 21.24 1.97 -4.39
CA HIS A 157 22.29 2.64 -5.16
C HIS A 157 21.86 4.02 -5.68
N VAL A 158 20.55 4.30 -5.73
CA VAL A 158 20.02 5.59 -6.20
C VAL A 158 19.87 6.54 -5.01
N ASN A 159 20.49 7.71 -5.09
CA ASN A 159 20.30 8.77 -4.10
C ASN A 159 19.08 9.63 -4.48
N ALA A 160 18.00 9.54 -3.70
CA ALA A 160 16.75 10.23 -3.99
C ALA A 160 16.43 11.30 -2.97
N THR A 161 15.96 12.45 -3.46
CA THR A 161 15.37 13.51 -2.65
C THR A 161 14.10 14.01 -3.32
N GLY A 162 13.22 14.69 -2.56
CA GLY A 162 12.03 15.22 -3.19
C GLY A 162 11.08 15.91 -2.24
N ILE A 163 10.11 16.57 -2.83
CA ILE A 163 9.02 17.27 -2.14
C ILE A 163 7.67 16.69 -2.56
N LEU A 164 6.71 16.73 -1.65
CA LEU A 164 5.32 16.42 -1.91
C LEU A 164 4.48 17.68 -1.69
N VAL A 165 3.70 18.04 -2.71
CA VAL A 165 2.81 19.18 -2.70
C VAL A 165 1.36 18.69 -2.78
N HIS A 166 0.57 19.04 -1.77
CA HIS A 166 -0.88 18.83 -1.77
C HIS A 166 -1.57 20.01 -2.44
N THR A 167 -2.46 19.72 -3.36
CA THR A 167 -3.19 20.73 -4.14
C THR A 167 -4.70 20.54 -4.01
N PRO A 168 -5.50 21.59 -4.08
CA PRO A 168 -6.96 21.53 -3.97
C PRO A 168 -7.59 21.00 -5.27
N VAL A 169 -7.16 19.84 -5.72
CA VAL A 169 -7.72 19.12 -6.88
C VAL A 169 -8.43 17.86 -6.43
N THR A 170 -9.42 17.42 -7.18
CA THR A 170 -10.22 16.25 -6.83
C THR A 170 -9.61 14.94 -7.31
N HIS A 171 -8.84 14.96 -8.38
CA HIS A 171 -8.30 13.76 -9.02
C HIS A 171 -6.88 14.00 -9.54
N GLY A 172 -6.15 12.89 -9.61
CA GLY A 172 -4.85 12.83 -10.27
C GLY A 172 -3.66 13.17 -9.39
N HIS A 173 -2.53 12.66 -9.81
CA HIS A 173 -1.22 12.96 -9.26
C HIS A 173 -0.26 13.21 -10.42
N ILE A 174 0.69 14.11 -10.24
CA ILE A 174 1.80 14.35 -11.16
C ILE A 174 3.09 14.03 -10.41
N ILE A 175 3.96 13.28 -11.04
CA ILE A 175 5.31 12.97 -10.55
C ILE A 175 6.29 13.45 -11.61
N THR A 176 7.20 14.33 -11.21
CA THR A 176 8.28 14.84 -12.09
C THR A 176 9.62 14.61 -11.42
#